data_3579af23d6071ef26847eca89e3753af
#
_entry.id   3579af23d6071ef26847eca89e3753af
#
_cell.length_a   1.000
_cell.length_b   1.000
_cell.length_c   1.000
_cell.angle_alpha   90.00
_cell.angle_beta   90.00
_cell.angle_gamma   90.00
#
_symmetry.space_group_name_H-M   'P 1'
#
loop_
_entity.id
_entity.type
_entity.pdbx_description
1 polymer ?
#
loop_
_entity_poly.entity_id
_entity_poly.type
_entity_poly.pdbx_seq_one_letter_code
_entity_poly.pdbx_strand_id
1 'polypeptide(L)'
;VKECKRFLTEQFLLIHQPHITLLGIGMGSPEMLTVQGKNSLDQADLLIGARRMVDSVRRPGQDAFIEYRSQEIKDYIDSHPEYNNIVIVLSGDVGFYSGAKKLLDVLQQNRLAQGTTQPEIQVQCGISSVVYFMSRIGLSWDDAKIVSAHGRGCNLVSLIRTNQKVFAILGTSDGTAHLAQKLTDYGMGEVQLYVGENLSYEDEKIFVKYYID
;
A
#
# COMPACT_ATOMS: atom_id res chain seq x y z
N VAL A 1 13.83 -10.24 -42.60
CA VAL A 1 12.58 -10.45 -41.81
C VAL A 1 12.84 -10.35 -40.32
N LYS A 2 13.92 -10.96 -39.77
CA LYS A 2 14.26 -10.88 -38.32
C LYS A 2 14.69 -9.48 -37.90
N GLU A 3 15.50 -8.81 -38.72
CA GLU A 3 15.97 -7.42 -38.46
C GLU A 3 14.81 -6.41 -38.56
N CYS A 4 13.89 -6.58 -39.51
CA CYS A 4 12.74 -5.71 -39.65
C CYS A 4 11.77 -5.85 -38.43
N LYS A 5 11.57 -7.08 -37.92
CA LYS A 5 10.81 -7.29 -36.70
C LYS A 5 11.45 -6.66 -35.46
N ARG A 6 12.80 -6.77 -35.35
CA ARG A 6 13.55 -6.16 -34.25
C ARG A 6 13.47 -4.63 -34.29
N PHE A 7 13.64 -4.03 -35.47
CA PHE A 7 13.54 -2.59 -35.66
C PHE A 7 12.14 -2.05 -35.38
N LEU A 8 11.08 -2.75 -35.83
CA LEU A 8 9.70 -2.37 -35.55
C LEU A 8 9.37 -2.52 -34.05
N THR A 9 9.89 -3.54 -33.40
CA THR A 9 9.70 -3.75 -31.95
C THR A 9 10.42 -2.66 -31.14
N GLU A 10 11.65 -2.31 -31.51
CA GLU A 10 12.41 -1.23 -30.86
C GLU A 10 11.77 0.15 -31.12
N GLN A 11 11.28 0.45 -32.31
CA GLN A 11 10.54 1.69 -32.59
C GLN A 11 9.17 1.71 -31.88
N PHE A 12 8.47 0.59 -31.81
CA PHE A 12 7.21 0.50 -31.08
C PHE A 12 7.41 0.74 -29.59
N LEU A 13 8.45 0.16 -28.98
CA LEU A 13 8.86 0.41 -27.60
C LEU A 13 9.29 1.86 -27.34
N LEU A 14 9.83 2.55 -28.34
CA LEU A 14 10.21 3.97 -28.26
C LEU A 14 8.99 4.92 -28.34
N ILE A 15 7.89 4.49 -28.97
CA ILE A 15 6.69 5.32 -29.20
C ILE A 15 5.65 5.07 -28.12
N HIS A 16 5.58 3.86 -27.58
CA HIS A 16 4.52 3.45 -26.66
C HIS A 16 5.01 3.46 -25.23
N GLN A 17 4.55 4.43 -24.45
CA GLN A 17 4.80 4.48 -23.02
C GLN A 17 3.48 4.36 -22.27
N PRO A 18 3.31 3.33 -21.42
CA PRO A 18 2.11 3.21 -20.62
C PRO A 18 2.03 4.37 -19.62
N HIS A 19 0.82 4.83 -19.41
CA HIS A 19 0.49 5.65 -18.25
C HIS A 19 0.38 4.73 -17.03
N ILE A 20 1.25 4.93 -16.04
CA ILE A 20 1.31 4.10 -14.83
C ILE A 20 0.77 4.90 -13.65
N THR A 21 -0.27 4.42 -13.00
CA THR A 21 -0.80 5.01 -11.78
C THR A 21 -0.48 4.10 -10.58
N LEU A 22 0.24 4.64 -9.57
CA LEU A 22 0.33 4.02 -8.26
C LEU A 22 -0.83 4.54 -7.42
N LEU A 23 -1.75 3.66 -7.08
CA LEU A 23 -2.99 4.02 -6.40
C LEU A 23 -3.07 3.41 -5.00
N GLY A 24 -3.21 4.28 -3.98
CA GLY A 24 -3.63 3.87 -2.65
C GLY A 24 -5.14 3.60 -2.64
N ILE A 25 -5.53 2.37 -2.31
CA ILE A 25 -6.95 1.96 -2.33
C ILE A 25 -7.59 1.90 -0.94
N GLY A 26 -6.95 2.46 0.08
CA GLY A 26 -7.42 2.31 1.46
C GLY A 26 -7.15 0.90 1.99
N MET A 27 -7.92 0.47 3.00
CA MET A 27 -7.73 -0.84 3.63
C MET A 27 -8.44 -1.97 2.90
N GLY A 28 -9.31 -1.69 1.92
CA GLY A 28 -9.95 -2.70 1.06
C GLY A 28 -11.44 -2.51 0.80
N SER A 29 -12.15 -1.65 1.54
CA SER A 29 -13.53 -1.30 1.19
C SER A 29 -13.56 -0.38 -0.04
N PRO A 30 -14.34 -0.68 -1.08
CA PRO A 30 -14.53 0.20 -2.23
C PRO A 30 -15.09 1.58 -1.86
N GLU A 31 -15.79 1.71 -0.74
CA GLU A 31 -16.31 2.99 -0.24
C GLU A 31 -15.20 3.94 0.24
N MET A 32 -14.01 3.39 0.52
CA MET A 32 -12.84 4.17 0.94
C MET A 32 -11.98 4.67 -0.24
N LEU A 33 -12.40 4.38 -1.47
CA LEU A 33 -11.73 4.89 -2.66
C LEU A 33 -11.99 6.39 -2.83
N THR A 34 -10.96 7.12 -3.23
CA THR A 34 -11.16 8.48 -3.72
C THR A 34 -11.88 8.45 -5.06
N VAL A 35 -12.60 9.52 -5.40
CA VAL A 35 -13.24 9.64 -6.73
C VAL A 35 -12.19 9.53 -7.85
N GLN A 36 -11.02 10.14 -7.66
CA GLN A 36 -9.92 10.04 -8.63
C GLN A 36 -9.44 8.60 -8.78
N GLY A 37 -9.24 7.89 -7.67
CA GLY A 37 -8.83 6.48 -7.68
C GLY A 37 -9.83 5.58 -8.38
N LYS A 38 -11.13 5.79 -8.14
CA LYS A 38 -12.19 5.06 -8.84
C LYS A 38 -12.13 5.29 -10.35
N ASN A 39 -11.98 6.54 -10.78
CA ASN A 39 -11.86 6.87 -12.20
C ASN A 39 -10.65 6.20 -12.86
N SER A 40 -9.51 6.17 -12.17
CA SER A 40 -8.31 5.47 -12.68
C SER A 40 -8.52 3.96 -12.79
N LEU A 41 -9.17 3.33 -11.81
CA LEU A 41 -9.53 1.90 -11.87
C LEU A 41 -10.49 1.61 -13.04
N ASP A 42 -11.45 2.52 -13.31
CA ASP A 42 -12.40 2.37 -14.38
C ASP A 42 -11.76 2.49 -15.79
N GLN A 43 -10.67 3.21 -15.90
CA GLN A 43 -9.91 3.42 -17.15
C GLN A 43 -8.75 2.43 -17.33
N ALA A 44 -8.44 1.63 -16.31
CA ALA A 44 -7.30 0.73 -16.35
C ALA A 44 -7.51 -0.45 -17.30
N ASP A 45 -6.53 -0.68 -18.18
CA ASP A 45 -6.43 -1.87 -19.02
C ASP A 45 -5.92 -3.05 -18.18
N LEU A 46 -4.98 -2.78 -17.28
CA LEU A 46 -4.33 -3.78 -16.42
C LEU A 46 -4.31 -3.30 -14.96
N LEU A 47 -4.68 -4.20 -14.05
CA LEU A 47 -4.46 -4.02 -12.62
C LEU A 47 -3.28 -4.86 -12.14
N ILE A 48 -2.40 -4.28 -11.33
CA ILE A 48 -1.27 -4.98 -10.71
C ILE A 48 -1.32 -4.79 -9.20
N GLY A 49 -1.03 -5.82 -8.43
CA GLY A 49 -0.94 -5.72 -6.97
C GLY A 49 -1.05 -7.05 -6.25
N ALA A 50 -0.99 -7.01 -4.93
CA ALA A 50 -1.25 -8.18 -4.11
C ALA A 50 -2.70 -8.66 -4.33
N ARG A 51 -2.91 -9.99 -4.32
CA ARG A 51 -4.20 -10.63 -4.60
C ARG A 51 -5.37 -9.94 -3.89
N ARG A 52 -5.27 -9.77 -2.57
CA ARG A 52 -6.34 -9.16 -1.77
C ARG A 52 -6.69 -7.75 -2.26
N MET A 53 -5.70 -6.95 -2.69
CA MET A 53 -5.91 -5.60 -3.17
C MET A 53 -6.59 -5.60 -4.56
N VAL A 54 -6.09 -6.42 -5.46
CA VAL A 54 -6.67 -6.56 -6.81
C VAL A 54 -8.11 -7.08 -6.73
N ASP A 55 -8.34 -8.14 -5.95
CA ASP A 55 -9.67 -8.76 -5.84
C ASP A 55 -10.72 -7.80 -5.25
N SER A 56 -10.31 -6.83 -4.39
CA SER A 56 -11.24 -5.86 -3.79
C SER A 56 -11.72 -4.76 -4.75
N VAL A 57 -11.02 -4.53 -5.88
CA VAL A 57 -11.33 -3.41 -6.79
C VAL A 57 -11.46 -3.81 -8.26
N ARG A 58 -11.11 -5.07 -8.60
CA ARG A 58 -11.12 -5.57 -9.98
C ARG A 58 -12.54 -5.72 -10.50
N ARG A 59 -12.77 -5.25 -11.72
CA ARG A 59 -14.03 -5.46 -12.45
C ARG A 59 -14.03 -6.83 -13.15
N PRO A 60 -15.22 -7.44 -13.36
CA PRO A 60 -15.32 -8.65 -14.17
C PRO A 60 -14.71 -8.46 -15.57
N GLY A 61 -13.86 -9.40 -15.98
CA GLY A 61 -13.21 -9.37 -17.30
C GLY A 61 -12.01 -8.41 -17.43
N GLN A 62 -11.66 -7.65 -16.41
CA GLN A 62 -10.47 -6.79 -16.43
C GLN A 62 -9.19 -7.62 -16.24
N ASP A 63 -8.14 -7.31 -17.00
CA ASP A 63 -6.86 -8.00 -16.88
C ASP A 63 -6.17 -7.65 -15.55
N ALA A 64 -5.50 -8.64 -14.97
CA ALA A 64 -4.78 -8.44 -13.72
C ALA A 64 -3.53 -9.31 -13.63
N PHE A 65 -2.47 -8.72 -13.09
CA PHE A 65 -1.23 -9.41 -12.72
C PHE A 65 -1.06 -9.36 -11.20
N ILE A 66 -1.12 -10.54 -10.56
CA ILE A 66 -1.02 -10.65 -9.10
C ILE A 66 0.45 -10.72 -8.71
N GLU A 67 1.00 -9.58 -8.35
CA GLU A 67 2.40 -9.44 -7.96
C GLU A 67 2.60 -8.19 -7.07
N TYR A 68 3.56 -8.26 -6.14
CA TYR A 68 3.94 -7.15 -5.25
C TYR A 68 5.46 -6.85 -5.26
N ARG A 69 6.25 -7.71 -5.89
CA ARG A 69 7.71 -7.53 -6.01
C ARG A 69 8.00 -6.53 -7.14
N SER A 70 8.69 -5.46 -6.80
CA SER A 70 8.89 -4.32 -7.70
C SER A 70 9.58 -4.69 -9.01
N GLN A 71 10.57 -5.60 -8.99
CA GLN A 71 11.28 -6.00 -10.21
C GLN A 71 10.40 -6.83 -11.13
N GLU A 72 9.67 -7.79 -10.60
CA GLU A 72 8.73 -8.63 -11.36
C GLU A 72 7.62 -7.81 -12.01
N ILE A 73 7.13 -6.78 -11.30
CA ILE A 73 6.15 -5.84 -11.84
C ILE A 73 6.74 -5.09 -13.03
N LYS A 74 7.96 -4.57 -12.89
CA LYS A 74 8.64 -3.87 -13.97
C LYS A 74 8.85 -4.76 -15.19
N ASP A 75 9.38 -5.97 -14.98
CA ASP A 75 9.67 -6.91 -16.06
C ASP A 75 8.37 -7.33 -16.80
N TYR A 76 7.27 -7.47 -16.06
CA TYR A 76 5.97 -7.74 -16.66
C TYR A 76 5.49 -6.57 -17.53
N ILE A 77 5.55 -5.34 -17.03
CA ILE A 77 5.16 -4.14 -17.79
C ILE A 77 6.02 -4.00 -19.07
N ASP A 78 7.31 -4.20 -18.95
CA ASP A 78 8.24 -4.07 -20.09
C ASP A 78 8.00 -5.16 -21.16
N SER A 79 7.46 -6.32 -20.79
CA SER A 79 7.17 -7.43 -21.70
C SER A 79 5.74 -7.40 -22.29
N HIS A 80 4.88 -6.51 -21.84
CA HIS A 80 3.47 -6.41 -22.26
C HIS A 80 3.15 -4.97 -22.74
N PRO A 81 3.71 -4.57 -23.91
CA PRO A 81 3.52 -3.21 -24.43
C PRO A 81 2.09 -2.92 -24.95
N GLU A 82 1.20 -3.90 -24.95
CA GLU A 82 -0.21 -3.76 -25.32
C GLU A 82 -1.03 -2.95 -24.33
N TYR A 83 -0.61 -2.85 -23.05
CA TYR A 83 -1.33 -2.10 -22.04
C TYR A 83 -0.93 -0.62 -22.03
N ASN A 84 -1.93 0.26 -22.13
CA ASN A 84 -1.75 1.73 -22.13
C ASN A 84 -1.93 2.36 -20.76
N ASN A 85 -2.93 1.90 -20.01
CA ASN A 85 -3.30 2.43 -18.70
C ASN A 85 -3.13 1.33 -17.65
N ILE A 86 -2.05 1.40 -16.90
CA ILE A 86 -1.72 0.42 -15.88
C ILE A 86 -1.94 1.03 -14.51
N VAL A 87 -2.76 0.40 -13.68
CA VAL A 87 -2.95 0.82 -12.28
C VAL A 87 -2.34 -0.21 -11.34
N ILE A 88 -1.37 0.24 -10.54
CA ILE A 88 -0.74 -0.57 -9.49
C ILE A 88 -1.40 -0.22 -8.17
N VAL A 89 -2.16 -1.17 -7.61
CA VAL A 89 -2.94 -0.96 -6.38
C VAL A 89 -2.13 -1.31 -5.14
N LEU A 90 -2.15 -0.40 -4.18
CA LEU A 90 -1.42 -0.49 -2.92
C LEU A 90 -2.37 -0.33 -1.74
N SER A 91 -2.10 -1.04 -0.65
CA SER A 91 -2.91 -0.94 0.58
C SER A 91 -2.73 0.42 1.26
N GLY A 92 -3.81 0.99 1.76
CA GLY A 92 -3.81 2.25 2.48
C GLY A 92 -3.49 3.44 1.59
N ASP A 93 -2.59 4.28 2.06
CA ASP A 93 -2.00 5.40 1.31
C ASP A 93 -0.65 5.02 0.72
N VAL A 94 -0.34 5.54 -0.45
CA VAL A 94 0.91 5.26 -1.18
C VAL A 94 2.15 5.65 -0.36
N GLY A 95 2.09 6.72 0.41
CA GLY A 95 3.17 7.21 1.26
C GLY A 95 3.28 6.53 2.63
N PHE A 96 2.33 5.63 2.99
CA PHE A 96 2.22 5.08 4.34
C PHE A 96 2.55 3.59 4.40
N TYR A 97 3.84 3.26 4.51
CA TYR A 97 4.37 1.87 4.63
C TYR A 97 3.93 0.91 3.50
N SER A 98 3.60 1.42 2.33
CA SER A 98 3.02 0.66 1.21
C SER A 98 4.04 -0.05 0.30
N GLY A 99 5.33 0.25 0.44
CA GLY A 99 6.35 -0.25 -0.49
C GLY A 99 6.47 0.55 -1.80
N ALA A 100 5.65 1.56 -2.02
CA ALA A 100 5.63 2.39 -3.23
C ALA A 100 6.98 3.04 -3.55
N LYS A 101 7.73 3.48 -2.53
CA LYS A 101 9.05 4.08 -2.74
C LYS A 101 9.98 3.16 -3.53
N LYS A 102 10.09 1.88 -3.10
CA LYS A 102 10.93 0.90 -3.79
C LYS A 102 10.44 0.64 -5.22
N LEU A 103 9.13 0.60 -5.40
CA LEU A 103 8.53 0.39 -6.71
C LEU A 103 8.82 1.58 -7.65
N LEU A 104 8.65 2.81 -7.17
CA LEU A 104 9.00 4.02 -7.93
C LEU A 104 10.47 4.03 -8.33
N ASP A 105 11.37 3.72 -7.40
CA ASP A 105 12.81 3.64 -7.69
C ASP A 105 13.09 2.64 -8.82
N VAL A 106 12.48 1.45 -8.80
CA VAL A 106 12.65 0.41 -9.81
C VAL A 106 12.05 0.82 -11.16
N LEU A 107 10.87 1.42 -11.18
CA LEU A 107 10.21 1.87 -12.41
C LEU A 107 10.98 3.01 -13.09
N GLN A 108 11.74 3.80 -12.35
CA GLN A 108 12.51 4.94 -12.84
C GLN A 108 13.96 4.61 -13.23
N GLN A 109 14.61 3.63 -12.57
CA GLN A 109 16.07 3.42 -12.60
C GLN A 109 16.68 3.05 -13.96
N ASN A 110 15.98 2.37 -14.87
CA ASN A 110 16.61 1.85 -16.11
C ASN A 110 16.36 2.70 -17.36
N ARG A 111 15.63 3.79 -17.25
CA ARG A 111 15.22 4.58 -18.43
C ARG A 111 16.09 5.81 -18.67
N LEU A 112 16.76 6.30 -17.63
CA LEU A 112 17.75 7.38 -17.76
C LEU A 112 19.01 6.93 -18.55
N ALA A 113 19.36 5.64 -18.48
CA ALA A 113 20.55 5.10 -19.15
C ALA A 113 20.36 4.87 -20.67
N GLN A 114 19.13 4.82 -21.18
CA GLN A 114 18.82 4.45 -22.57
C GLN A 114 18.35 5.62 -23.44
N GLY A 115 18.29 6.85 -22.92
CA GLY A 115 17.82 8.02 -23.67
C GLY A 115 16.34 7.94 -24.09
N THR A 116 15.58 7.01 -23.52
CA THR A 116 14.14 6.88 -23.74
C THR A 116 13.36 7.83 -22.82
N THR A 117 12.26 8.39 -23.31
CA THR A 117 11.35 9.20 -22.50
C THR A 117 10.83 8.38 -21.32
N GLN A 118 10.72 8.96 -20.13
CA GLN A 118 10.21 8.26 -18.94
C GLN A 118 8.69 8.01 -19.08
N PRO A 119 8.14 6.88 -18.57
CA PRO A 119 6.70 6.71 -18.49
C PRO A 119 6.14 7.81 -17.60
N GLU A 120 4.97 8.27 -17.92
CA GLU A 120 4.22 9.14 -17.05
C GLU A 120 3.74 8.32 -15.84
N ILE A 121 4.39 8.54 -14.68
CA ILE A 121 4.01 7.87 -13.44
C ILE A 121 3.22 8.85 -12.59
N GLN A 122 1.94 8.55 -12.40
CA GLN A 122 1.08 9.28 -11.48
C GLN A 122 0.99 8.56 -10.14
N VAL A 123 1.01 9.32 -9.05
CA VAL A 123 0.81 8.80 -7.69
C VAL A 123 -0.48 9.38 -7.13
N GLN A 124 -1.40 8.51 -6.73
CA GLN A 124 -2.68 8.91 -6.17
C GLN A 124 -2.81 8.39 -4.74
N CYS A 125 -3.16 9.29 -3.82
CA CYS A 125 -3.31 8.96 -2.41
C CYS A 125 -4.53 8.05 -2.15
N GLY A 126 -4.46 7.31 -1.05
CA GLY A 126 -5.57 6.59 -0.46
C GLY A 126 -5.73 6.92 1.02
N ILE A 127 -6.80 6.46 1.64
CA ILE A 127 -7.00 6.62 3.08
C ILE A 127 -6.12 5.62 3.82
N SER A 128 -5.14 6.12 4.60
CA SER A 128 -4.27 5.26 5.39
C SER A 128 -4.99 4.70 6.63
N SER A 129 -4.50 3.58 7.14
CA SER A 129 -5.06 2.96 8.35
C SER A 129 -5.00 3.87 9.58
N VAL A 130 -3.99 4.73 9.71
CA VAL A 130 -3.92 5.69 10.81
C VAL A 130 -5.04 6.71 10.75
N VAL A 131 -5.31 7.30 9.58
CA VAL A 131 -6.38 8.28 9.39
C VAL A 131 -7.74 7.64 9.67
N TYR A 132 -7.99 6.49 9.09
CA TYR A 132 -9.24 5.78 9.27
C TYR A 132 -9.47 5.36 10.72
N PHE A 133 -8.50 4.65 11.32
CA PHE A 133 -8.62 4.13 12.69
C PHE A 133 -8.81 5.24 13.71
N MET A 134 -8.00 6.31 13.63
CA MET A 134 -8.11 7.43 14.56
C MET A 134 -9.45 8.16 14.44
N SER A 135 -10.01 8.28 13.23
CA SER A 135 -11.35 8.83 13.05
C SER A 135 -12.44 7.94 13.70
N ARG A 136 -12.28 6.61 13.61
CA ARG A 136 -13.23 5.65 14.20
C ARG A 136 -13.26 5.69 15.73
N ILE A 137 -12.15 6.04 16.37
CA ILE A 137 -12.04 6.15 17.83
C ILE A 137 -12.13 7.61 18.34
N GLY A 138 -12.35 8.57 17.45
CA GLY A 138 -12.52 9.99 17.81
C GLY A 138 -11.26 10.67 18.33
N LEU A 139 -10.06 10.21 17.90
CA LEU A 139 -8.78 10.78 18.30
C LEU A 139 -8.07 11.45 17.12
N SER A 140 -7.32 12.54 17.42
CA SER A 140 -6.39 13.14 16.47
C SER A 140 -5.14 12.25 16.29
N TRP A 141 -4.54 12.27 15.11
CA TRP A 141 -3.32 11.53 14.79
C TRP A 141 -2.09 12.41 14.55
N ASP A 142 -2.27 13.73 14.47
CA ASP A 142 -1.22 14.70 14.16
C ASP A 142 -0.11 14.76 15.23
N ASP A 143 -0.44 14.47 16.49
CA ASP A 143 0.48 14.40 17.63
C ASP A 143 0.93 12.96 17.94
N ALA A 144 0.52 11.97 17.15
CA ALA A 144 0.86 10.57 17.39
C ALA A 144 2.26 10.20 16.86
N LYS A 145 3.02 9.45 17.64
CA LYS A 145 4.19 8.74 17.14
C LYS A 145 3.75 7.57 16.29
N ILE A 146 3.96 7.64 14.99
CA ILE A 146 3.55 6.62 14.03
C ILE A 146 4.72 5.68 13.75
N VAL A 147 4.47 4.36 13.85
CA VAL A 147 5.48 3.32 13.61
C VAL A 147 4.88 2.10 12.92
N SER A 148 5.72 1.32 12.26
CA SER A 148 5.36 0.01 11.75
C SER A 148 6.25 -1.05 12.40
N ALA A 149 5.63 -1.99 13.11
CA ALA A 149 6.25 -3.19 13.64
C ALA A 149 6.01 -4.41 12.72
N HIS A 150 5.39 -4.19 11.55
CA HIS A 150 5.17 -5.24 10.56
C HIS A 150 6.48 -5.59 9.84
N GLY A 151 7.02 -6.77 10.11
CA GLY A 151 8.25 -7.26 9.50
C GLY A 151 9.53 -6.50 9.89
N ARG A 152 9.49 -5.67 10.94
CA ARG A 152 10.62 -4.87 11.43
C ARG A 152 10.72 -4.94 12.95
N GLY A 153 11.94 -5.00 13.45
CA GLY A 153 12.18 -4.87 14.91
C GLY A 153 11.83 -3.45 15.37
N CYS A 154 10.88 -3.33 16.30
CA CYS A 154 10.49 -2.07 16.90
C CYS A 154 10.30 -2.25 18.41
N ASN A 155 10.96 -1.41 19.21
CA ASN A 155 10.76 -1.41 20.67
C ASN A 155 9.55 -0.55 21.04
N LEU A 156 8.35 -1.14 20.90
CA LEU A 156 7.09 -0.45 21.19
C LEU A 156 6.99 0.00 22.64
N VAL A 157 7.48 -0.79 23.60
CA VAL A 157 7.46 -0.44 25.04
C VAL A 157 8.19 0.86 25.30
N SER A 158 9.40 1.03 24.71
CA SER A 158 10.15 2.27 24.83
C SER A 158 9.42 3.46 24.20
N LEU A 159 8.82 3.26 23.04
CA LEU A 159 8.07 4.32 22.35
C LEU A 159 6.83 4.74 23.14
N ILE A 160 6.07 3.79 23.69
CA ILE A 160 4.89 4.06 24.52
C ILE A 160 5.26 4.79 25.80
N ARG A 161 6.42 4.44 26.40
CA ARG A 161 6.91 5.13 27.61
C ARG A 161 7.27 6.59 27.37
N THR A 162 7.75 6.93 26.18
CA THR A 162 8.30 8.26 25.85
C THR A 162 7.37 9.14 25.04
N ASN A 163 6.22 8.64 24.62
CA ASN A 163 5.24 9.40 23.84
C ASN A 163 3.84 9.22 24.42
N GLN A 164 3.07 10.32 24.45
CA GLN A 164 1.70 10.32 24.96
C GLN A 164 0.74 9.49 24.08
N LYS A 165 1.02 9.40 22.79
CA LYS A 165 0.20 8.69 21.81
C LYS A 165 1.10 7.97 20.80
N VAL A 166 0.87 6.69 20.61
CA VAL A 166 1.61 5.86 19.64
C VAL A 166 0.60 5.12 18.78
N PHE A 167 0.71 5.28 17.47
CA PHE A 167 0.03 4.42 16.50
C PHE A 167 1.02 3.40 15.95
N ALA A 168 0.68 2.11 16.03
CA ALA A 168 1.53 1.03 15.54
C ALA A 168 0.79 0.10 14.58
N ILE A 169 1.40 -0.19 13.42
CA ILE A 169 0.95 -1.28 12.55
C ILE A 169 1.62 -2.57 13.05
N LEU A 170 0.81 -3.55 13.44
CA LEU A 170 1.28 -4.87 13.89
C LEU A 170 1.17 -5.89 12.74
N GLY A 171 2.09 -6.85 12.71
CA GLY A 171 2.19 -7.80 11.59
C GLY A 171 1.52 -9.16 11.81
N THR A 172 1.12 -9.47 13.04
CA THR A 172 0.56 -10.78 13.41
C THR A 172 -0.64 -10.62 14.33
N SER A 173 -1.57 -11.59 14.29
CA SER A 173 -2.73 -11.64 15.19
C SER A 173 -2.34 -11.66 16.65
N ASP A 174 -1.21 -12.28 16.98
CA ASP A 174 -0.70 -12.38 18.36
C ASP A 174 0.08 -11.14 18.80
N GLY A 175 0.36 -10.21 17.88
CA GLY A 175 1.16 -9.02 18.15
C GLY A 175 0.57 -8.13 19.24
N THR A 176 -0.75 -8.02 19.30
CA THR A 176 -1.47 -7.25 20.33
C THR A 176 -1.38 -7.89 21.70
N ALA A 177 -1.62 -9.20 21.79
CA ALA A 177 -1.52 -9.94 23.05
C ALA A 177 -0.09 -9.91 23.61
N HIS A 178 0.89 -10.09 22.74
CA HIS A 178 2.31 -10.01 23.13
C HIS A 178 2.73 -8.60 23.59
N LEU A 179 2.23 -7.56 22.94
CA LEU A 179 2.46 -6.18 23.37
C LEU A 179 1.82 -5.92 24.72
N ALA A 180 0.59 -6.36 24.94
CA ALA A 180 -0.12 -6.22 26.20
C ALA A 180 0.64 -6.89 27.35
N GLN A 181 1.06 -8.14 27.16
CA GLN A 181 1.87 -8.85 28.16
C GLN A 181 3.15 -8.09 28.49
N LYS A 182 3.86 -7.61 27.49
CA LYS A 182 5.06 -6.79 27.71
C LYS A 182 4.78 -5.51 28.49
N LEU A 183 3.69 -4.81 28.20
CA LEU A 183 3.33 -3.60 28.94
C LEU A 183 3.09 -3.92 30.42
N THR A 184 2.38 -5.00 30.73
CA THR A 184 2.19 -5.50 32.11
C THR A 184 3.52 -5.84 32.77
N ASP A 185 4.38 -6.62 32.11
CA ASP A 185 5.71 -7.02 32.63
C ASP A 185 6.61 -5.81 32.96
N TYR A 186 6.43 -4.69 32.26
CA TYR A 186 7.15 -3.44 32.49
C TYR A 186 6.42 -2.46 33.42
N GLY A 187 5.35 -2.89 34.11
CA GLY A 187 4.59 -2.05 35.03
C GLY A 187 3.83 -0.90 34.35
N MET A 188 3.39 -1.12 33.12
CA MET A 188 2.64 -0.14 32.29
C MET A 188 1.19 -0.59 32.08
N GLY A 189 0.58 -1.24 33.07
CA GLY A 189 -0.78 -1.77 32.99
C GLY A 189 -1.87 -0.71 32.81
N GLU A 190 -1.62 0.56 33.18
CA GLU A 190 -2.55 1.66 33.02
C GLU A 190 -2.61 2.23 31.59
N VAL A 191 -1.78 1.75 30.67
CA VAL A 191 -1.79 2.22 29.28
C VAL A 191 -3.08 1.80 28.59
N GLN A 192 -3.81 2.79 28.07
CA GLN A 192 -5.00 2.53 27.28
C GLN A 192 -4.64 2.04 25.89
N LEU A 193 -5.12 0.86 25.50
CA LEU A 193 -4.92 0.29 24.18
C LEU A 193 -6.24 0.32 23.37
N TYR A 194 -6.14 0.86 22.16
CA TYR A 194 -7.14 0.74 21.12
C TYR A 194 -6.63 -0.24 20.07
N VAL A 195 -7.42 -1.22 19.70
CA VAL A 195 -7.04 -2.25 18.73
C VAL A 195 -8.06 -2.28 17.62
N GLY A 196 -7.59 -2.13 16.38
CA GLY A 196 -8.39 -2.25 15.17
C GLY A 196 -7.99 -3.48 14.38
N GLU A 197 -8.96 -4.34 14.08
CA GLU A 197 -8.80 -5.52 13.24
C GLU A 197 -9.70 -5.41 12.02
N ASN A 198 -9.22 -5.85 10.87
CA ASN A 198 -9.94 -5.87 9.60
C ASN A 198 -10.62 -4.53 9.28
N LEU A 199 -9.88 -3.43 9.48
CA LEU A 199 -10.39 -2.08 9.31
C LEU A 199 -10.99 -1.91 7.91
N SER A 200 -12.18 -1.33 7.83
CA SER A 200 -13.02 -1.09 6.67
C SER A 200 -13.66 -2.33 6.00
N TYR A 201 -13.42 -3.52 6.51
CA TYR A 201 -14.11 -4.73 6.06
C TYR A 201 -15.41 -4.95 6.84
N GLU A 202 -16.28 -5.84 6.34
CA GLU A 202 -17.57 -6.17 6.99
C GLU A 202 -17.38 -6.74 8.40
N ASP A 203 -16.27 -7.42 8.66
CA ASP A 203 -15.88 -7.99 9.94
C ASP A 203 -14.95 -7.08 10.75
N GLU A 204 -14.97 -5.77 10.50
CA GLU A 204 -14.21 -4.77 11.27
C GLU A 204 -14.51 -4.89 12.77
N LYS A 205 -13.44 -4.92 13.55
CA LYS A 205 -13.54 -4.89 15.02
C LYS A 205 -12.64 -3.81 15.58
N ILE A 206 -13.20 -3.04 16.50
CA ILE A 206 -12.48 -2.02 17.27
C ILE A 206 -12.66 -2.30 18.75
N PHE A 207 -11.57 -2.55 19.44
CA PHE A 207 -11.56 -2.83 20.87
C PHE A 207 -10.88 -1.70 21.63
N VAL A 208 -11.42 -1.39 22.80
CA VAL A 208 -10.76 -0.52 23.78
C VAL A 208 -10.47 -1.38 25.01
N LYS A 209 -9.22 -1.50 25.38
CA LYS A 209 -8.79 -2.27 26.55
C LYS A 209 -7.96 -1.40 27.48
N TYR A 210 -8.33 -1.46 28.76
CA TYR A 210 -7.49 -1.03 29.85
C TYR A 210 -6.87 -2.29 30.47
N TYR A 211 -5.56 -2.34 30.55
CA TYR A 211 -4.88 -3.38 31.30
C TYR A 211 -4.67 -2.82 32.71
N ILE A 212 -5.68 -3.04 33.57
CA ILE A 212 -5.56 -2.84 35.01
C ILE A 212 -5.21 -4.22 35.58
N ASP A 213 -4.21 -4.28 36.47
CA ASP A 213 -3.87 -5.47 37.24
C ASP A 213 -5.05 -6.03 38.02
#